data_677197ad5efd39274699ca68cf380e06
#
_entry.id   677197ad5efd39274699ca68cf380e06
#
_cell.length_a   1.000
_cell.length_b   1.000
_cell.length_c   1.000
_cell.angle_alpha   90.00
_cell.angle_beta   90.00
_cell.angle_gamma   90.00
#
_symmetry.space_group_name_H-M   'P 1'
#
loop_
_entity.id
_entity.type
_entity.pdbx_description
1 polymer ?
#
loop_
_entity_poly.entity_id
_entity_poly.type
_entity_poly.pdbx_seq_one_letter_code
_entity_poly.pdbx_strand_id
1 'polypeptide(L)'
;DSPVTQTVRKYTFNEVKTEGAKWAGGLQSLGLKTGDTAVIYMPMIPQAVFAMLACARIGVIHSVVFGGFAPHELAIRIDDCKPKIVITASSGIEIDRLIAYKPLVDEAIELASHKPKKVIILNRKLGARIPFKKYDVDYDALVYGSEEVPCVPVEATHPLYILYTSGTTGKPKGI
;
A
#
# COMPACT_ATOMS: atom_id res chain seq x y z
N ASP A 1 3.58 16.98 -8.26
CA ASP A 1 2.88 18.23 -7.96
C ASP A 1 1.75 17.97 -6.99
N SER A 2 1.69 18.73 -5.92
CA SER A 2 0.66 18.58 -4.90
C SER A 2 0.00 19.94 -4.64
N PRO A 3 -1.12 20.24 -5.30
CA PRO A 3 -1.85 21.48 -5.07
C PRO A 3 -2.35 21.59 -3.61
N VAL A 4 -2.60 20.46 -2.97
CA VAL A 4 -3.07 20.41 -1.57
C VAL A 4 -2.00 20.86 -0.57
N THR A 5 -0.74 20.47 -0.77
CA THR A 5 0.39 20.87 0.09
C THR A 5 1.21 22.01 -0.51
N GLN A 6 0.81 22.52 -1.68
CA GLN A 6 1.53 23.56 -2.44
C GLN A 6 3.02 23.22 -2.65
N THR A 7 3.31 21.95 -2.84
CA THR A 7 4.67 21.44 -3.04
C THR A 7 4.84 20.82 -4.41
N VAL A 8 6.05 21.00 -4.97
CA VAL A 8 6.49 20.29 -6.17
C VAL A 8 7.76 19.54 -5.85
N ARG A 9 7.74 18.23 -6.03
CA ARG A 9 8.93 17.38 -5.93
C ARG A 9 9.16 16.65 -7.24
N LYS A 10 10.39 16.67 -7.70
CA LYS A 10 10.83 15.95 -8.90
C LYS A 10 11.65 14.75 -8.46
N TYR A 11 11.47 13.64 -9.16
CA TYR A 11 12.26 12.43 -8.99
C TYR A 11 12.88 12.07 -10.33
N THR A 12 14.16 11.79 -10.33
CA THR A 12 14.83 11.15 -11.47
C THR A 12 14.44 9.67 -11.52
N PHE A 13 14.60 9.04 -12.68
CA PHE A 13 14.38 7.60 -12.79
C PHE A 13 15.30 6.79 -11.86
N ASN A 14 16.52 7.29 -11.62
CA ASN A 14 17.45 6.61 -10.71
C ASN A 14 16.98 6.68 -9.24
N GLU A 15 16.45 7.83 -8.79
CA GLU A 15 15.85 7.95 -7.46
C GLU A 15 14.65 7.03 -7.30
N VAL A 16 13.76 6.97 -8.30
CA VAL A 16 12.60 6.06 -8.29
C VAL A 16 13.05 4.59 -8.23
N LYS A 17 14.10 4.23 -8.98
CA LYS A 17 14.68 2.89 -8.97
C LYS A 17 15.23 2.53 -7.59
N THR A 18 16.02 3.40 -6.99
CA THR A 18 16.62 3.22 -5.65
C THR A 18 15.54 3.11 -4.58
N GLU A 19 14.58 4.03 -4.55
CA GLU A 19 13.47 3.98 -3.59
C GLU A 19 12.66 2.67 -3.73
N GLY A 20 12.31 2.30 -4.95
CA GLY A 20 11.59 1.05 -5.22
C GLY A 20 12.40 -0.19 -4.82
N ALA A 21 13.73 -0.18 -4.99
CA ALA A 21 14.60 -1.30 -4.63
C ALA A 21 14.73 -1.47 -3.11
N LYS A 22 14.86 -0.39 -2.35
CA LYS A 22 14.86 -0.39 -0.87
C LYS A 22 13.51 -0.85 -0.31
N TRP A 23 12.44 -0.32 -0.85
CA TRP A 23 11.09 -0.75 -0.51
C TRP A 23 10.90 -2.25 -0.69
N ALA A 24 11.35 -2.77 -1.83
CA ALA A 24 11.29 -4.20 -2.14
C ALA A 24 12.08 -5.02 -1.11
N GLY A 25 13.28 -4.55 -0.70
CA GLY A 25 14.04 -5.15 0.39
C GLY A 25 13.26 -5.18 1.71
N GLY A 26 12.59 -4.07 2.06
CA GLY A 26 11.72 -4.00 3.22
C GLY A 26 10.56 -5.00 3.16
N LEU A 27 9.91 -5.15 2.01
CA LEU A 27 8.86 -6.14 1.82
C LEU A 27 9.38 -7.57 1.99
N GLN A 28 10.55 -7.88 1.42
CA GLN A 28 11.18 -9.19 1.58
C GLN A 28 11.56 -9.48 3.04
N SER A 29 12.05 -8.48 3.80
CA SER A 29 12.37 -8.65 5.22
C SER A 29 11.14 -8.99 6.08
N LEU A 30 9.95 -8.56 5.66
CA LEU A 30 8.68 -8.94 6.25
C LEU A 30 8.17 -10.31 5.75
N GLY A 31 8.94 -11.00 4.92
CA GLY A 31 8.66 -12.34 4.43
C GLY A 31 7.73 -12.40 3.23
N LEU A 32 7.57 -11.30 2.46
CA LEU A 32 6.85 -11.35 1.19
C LEU A 32 7.69 -12.05 0.12
N LYS A 33 7.01 -12.80 -0.72
CA LYS A 33 7.58 -13.60 -1.80
C LYS A 33 6.78 -13.40 -3.09
N THR A 34 7.36 -13.79 -4.21
CA THR A 34 6.69 -13.87 -5.51
C THR A 34 5.35 -14.63 -5.37
N GLY A 35 4.28 -14.06 -5.90
CA GLY A 35 2.92 -14.58 -5.83
C GLY A 35 2.13 -14.20 -4.57
N ASP A 36 2.76 -13.65 -3.53
CA ASP A 36 2.02 -13.05 -2.40
C ASP A 36 1.23 -11.81 -2.87
N THR A 37 0.16 -11.49 -2.17
CA THR A 37 -0.65 -10.29 -2.47
C THR A 37 -0.46 -9.20 -1.42
N ALA A 38 -0.59 -7.95 -1.85
CA ALA A 38 -0.54 -6.76 -1.02
C ALA A 38 -1.64 -5.77 -1.40
N VAL A 39 -2.26 -5.12 -0.42
CA VAL A 39 -3.18 -4.01 -0.66
C VAL A 39 -2.49 -2.69 -0.35
N ILE A 40 -2.63 -1.73 -1.26
CA ILE A 40 -2.14 -0.36 -1.11
C ILE A 40 -3.36 0.55 -0.96
N TYR A 41 -3.58 1.05 0.24
CA TYR A 41 -4.65 1.98 0.59
C TYR A 41 -4.03 3.27 1.11
N MET A 42 -3.66 4.15 0.20
CA MET A 42 -2.91 5.38 0.47
C MET A 42 -3.52 6.57 -0.26
N PRO A 43 -3.29 7.80 0.22
CA PRO A 43 -3.56 8.99 -0.58
C PRO A 43 -2.63 9.02 -1.81
N MET A 44 -2.94 9.89 -2.78
CA MET A 44 -2.16 10.06 -4.01
C MET A 44 -0.82 10.76 -3.72
N ILE A 45 0.13 10.00 -3.22
CA ILE A 45 1.48 10.46 -2.85
C ILE A 45 2.55 9.58 -3.52
N PRO A 46 3.78 10.07 -3.69
CA PRO A 46 4.86 9.32 -4.35
C PRO A 46 5.09 7.93 -3.76
N GLN A 47 4.93 7.77 -2.46
CA GLN A 47 5.14 6.50 -1.77
C GLN A 47 4.14 5.41 -2.21
N ALA A 48 2.95 5.78 -2.67
CA ALA A 48 2.03 4.81 -3.26
C ALA A 48 2.60 4.21 -4.55
N VAL A 49 3.22 5.04 -5.40
CA VAL A 49 3.90 4.59 -6.63
C VAL A 49 5.12 3.74 -6.29
N PHE A 50 5.92 4.14 -5.31
CA PHE A 50 7.08 3.34 -4.88
C PHE A 50 6.65 1.98 -4.33
N ALA A 51 5.55 1.89 -3.59
CA ALA A 51 5.00 0.63 -3.11
C ALA A 51 4.56 -0.29 -4.27
N MET A 52 3.90 0.25 -5.30
CA MET A 52 3.53 -0.50 -6.51
C MET A 52 4.78 -1.06 -7.21
N LEU A 53 5.79 -0.22 -7.44
CA LEU A 53 7.03 -0.61 -8.10
C LEU A 53 7.84 -1.62 -7.27
N ALA A 54 7.84 -1.49 -5.95
CA ALA A 54 8.47 -2.44 -5.05
C ALA A 54 7.80 -3.81 -5.10
N CYS A 55 6.47 -3.86 -5.09
CA CYS A 55 5.72 -5.11 -5.27
C CYS A 55 6.07 -5.76 -6.60
N ALA A 56 5.99 -5.01 -7.71
CA ALA A 56 6.34 -5.50 -9.05
C ALA A 56 7.77 -6.05 -9.11
N ARG A 57 8.73 -5.38 -8.43
CA ARG A 57 10.14 -5.75 -8.42
C ARG A 57 10.41 -7.14 -7.86
N ILE A 58 9.61 -7.62 -6.92
CA ILE A 58 9.77 -8.92 -6.27
C ILE A 58 8.65 -9.91 -6.61
N GLY A 59 7.85 -9.60 -7.64
CA GLY A 59 6.76 -10.46 -8.08
C GLY A 59 5.59 -10.55 -7.09
N VAL A 60 5.42 -9.57 -6.22
CA VAL A 60 4.24 -9.44 -5.35
C VAL A 60 3.11 -8.80 -6.13
N ILE A 61 1.93 -9.39 -6.06
CA ILE A 61 0.73 -8.94 -6.76
C ILE A 61 0.07 -7.85 -5.90
N HIS A 62 0.01 -6.61 -6.38
CA HIS A 62 -0.55 -5.52 -5.61
C HIS A 62 -1.96 -5.15 -6.05
N SER A 63 -2.79 -4.68 -5.13
CA SER A 63 -4.06 -4.05 -5.42
C SER A 63 -4.09 -2.65 -4.83
N VAL A 64 -4.28 -1.65 -5.68
CA VAL A 64 -4.45 -0.27 -5.23
C VAL A 64 -5.94 -0.02 -5.00
N VAL A 65 -6.27 0.33 -3.77
CA VAL A 65 -7.62 0.67 -3.37
C VAL A 65 -7.72 2.18 -3.19
N PHE A 66 -8.71 2.79 -3.81
CA PHE A 66 -8.92 4.23 -3.71
C PHE A 66 -9.14 4.68 -2.26
N GLY A 67 -8.37 5.67 -1.83
CA GLY A 67 -8.31 6.12 -0.44
C GLY A 67 -9.60 6.77 0.10
N GLY A 68 -10.53 7.13 -0.78
CA GLY A 68 -11.86 7.62 -0.40
C GLY A 68 -12.89 6.53 -0.10
N PHE A 69 -12.53 5.24 -0.25
CA PHE A 69 -13.46 4.16 0.05
C PHE A 69 -13.66 3.96 1.55
N ALA A 70 -14.92 3.67 1.92
CA ALA A 70 -15.28 3.33 3.29
C ALA A 70 -14.63 2.00 3.74
N PRO A 71 -14.48 1.76 5.06
CA PRO A 71 -13.87 0.54 5.59
C PRO A 71 -14.48 -0.76 5.06
N HIS A 72 -15.79 -0.80 4.88
CA HIS A 72 -16.49 -1.96 4.32
C HIS A 72 -16.03 -2.32 2.91
N GLU A 73 -15.81 -1.32 2.06
CA GLU A 73 -15.32 -1.51 0.70
C GLU A 73 -13.87 -2.01 0.66
N LEU A 74 -13.05 -1.56 1.60
CA LEU A 74 -11.70 -2.07 1.78
C LEU A 74 -11.73 -3.52 2.32
N ALA A 75 -12.62 -3.83 3.26
CA ALA A 75 -12.78 -5.16 3.83
C ALA A 75 -13.14 -6.22 2.76
N ILE A 76 -14.06 -5.90 1.85
CA ILE A 76 -14.43 -6.79 0.74
C ILE A 76 -13.20 -7.13 -0.11
N ARG A 77 -12.35 -6.15 -0.41
CA ARG A 77 -11.13 -6.36 -1.22
C ARG A 77 -10.06 -7.13 -0.45
N ILE A 78 -9.96 -6.92 0.86
CA ILE A 78 -9.09 -7.72 1.74
C ILE A 78 -9.54 -9.18 1.74
N ASP A 79 -10.83 -9.45 1.82
CA ASP A 79 -11.36 -10.81 1.81
C ASP A 79 -11.19 -11.52 0.46
N ASP A 80 -11.28 -10.77 -0.65
CA ASP A 80 -11.15 -11.31 -1.99
C ASP A 80 -9.68 -11.59 -2.34
N CYS A 81 -8.80 -10.59 -2.26
CA CYS A 81 -7.39 -10.76 -2.65
C CYS A 81 -6.50 -11.35 -1.56
N LYS A 82 -7.00 -11.51 -0.33
CA LYS A 82 -6.32 -12.12 0.83
C LYS A 82 -4.88 -11.62 1.02
N PRO A 83 -4.67 -10.31 1.16
CA PRO A 83 -3.35 -9.73 1.18
C PRO A 83 -2.56 -10.19 2.40
N LYS A 84 -1.26 -10.46 2.20
CA LYS A 84 -0.34 -10.74 3.30
C LYS A 84 -0.07 -9.50 4.13
N ILE A 85 -0.05 -8.32 3.46
CA ILE A 85 0.13 -7.02 4.09
C ILE A 85 -0.83 -5.97 3.51
N VAL A 86 -1.08 -4.94 4.32
CA VAL A 86 -1.70 -3.68 3.87
C VAL A 86 -0.66 -2.57 4.01
N ILE A 87 -0.55 -1.71 3.00
CA ILE A 87 0.31 -0.53 2.98
C ILE A 87 -0.59 0.69 3.02
N THR A 88 -0.38 1.56 4.01
CA THR A 88 -1.22 2.74 4.20
C THR A 88 -0.42 3.95 4.69
N ALA A 89 -1.09 5.07 4.86
CA ALA A 89 -0.56 6.26 5.54
C ALA A 89 -1.34 6.53 6.82
N SER A 90 -0.76 7.31 7.74
CA SER A 90 -1.48 7.75 8.93
C SER A 90 -2.69 8.60 8.56
N SER A 91 -2.51 9.51 7.58
CA SER A 91 -3.53 10.46 7.16
C SER A 91 -3.32 10.93 5.72
N GLY A 92 -4.34 11.51 5.13
CA GLY A 92 -4.33 12.20 3.85
C GLY A 92 -5.17 13.45 3.89
N ILE A 93 -5.08 14.27 2.85
CA ILE A 93 -5.95 15.43 2.68
C ILE A 93 -6.74 15.21 1.40
N GLU A 94 -8.06 15.27 1.50
CA GLU A 94 -8.99 15.27 0.37
C GLU A 94 -9.71 16.62 0.33
N ILE A 95 -9.53 17.33 -0.78
CA ILE A 95 -10.01 18.71 -0.95
C ILE A 95 -9.42 19.55 0.19
N ASP A 96 -10.12 19.75 1.27
CA ASP A 96 -9.78 20.54 2.48
C ASP A 96 -9.96 19.76 3.80
N ARG A 97 -10.26 18.46 3.71
CA ARG A 97 -10.43 17.62 4.89
C ARG A 97 -9.24 16.73 5.15
N LEU A 98 -8.80 16.72 6.40
CA LEU A 98 -7.85 15.72 6.88
C LEU A 98 -8.58 14.40 7.12
N ILE A 99 -8.16 13.34 6.42
CA ILE A 99 -8.70 12.00 6.56
C ILE A 99 -7.68 11.14 7.28
N ALA A 100 -8.09 10.52 8.37
CA ALA A 100 -7.28 9.56 9.10
C ALA A 100 -7.40 8.17 8.44
N TYR A 101 -6.40 7.78 7.65
CA TYR A 101 -6.42 6.51 6.90
C TYR A 101 -6.27 5.29 7.79
N LYS A 102 -5.39 5.35 8.78
CA LYS A 102 -5.11 4.21 9.66
C LYS A 102 -6.34 3.69 10.42
N PRO A 103 -7.19 4.54 11.02
CA PRO A 103 -8.44 4.08 11.63
C PRO A 103 -9.37 3.36 10.64
N LEU A 104 -9.46 3.83 9.39
CA LEU A 104 -10.26 3.18 8.34
C LEU A 104 -9.70 1.79 8.00
N VAL A 105 -8.38 1.65 7.94
CA VAL A 105 -7.72 0.35 7.73
C VAL A 105 -7.97 -0.58 8.92
N ASP A 106 -7.89 -0.08 10.14
CA ASP A 106 -8.15 -0.89 11.33
C ASP A 106 -9.58 -1.43 11.34
N GLU A 107 -10.55 -0.57 11.07
CA GLU A 107 -11.96 -0.96 10.97
C GLU A 107 -12.17 -1.97 9.83
N ALA A 108 -11.57 -1.74 8.67
CA ALA A 108 -11.66 -2.68 7.55
C ALA A 108 -11.09 -4.06 7.91
N ILE A 109 -9.96 -4.11 8.61
CA ILE A 109 -9.36 -5.36 9.07
C ILE A 109 -10.26 -6.05 10.12
N GLU A 110 -10.94 -5.29 10.97
CA GLU A 110 -11.91 -5.85 11.93
C GLU A 110 -13.12 -6.47 11.22
N LEU A 111 -13.63 -5.81 10.19
CA LEU A 111 -14.76 -6.29 9.37
C LEU A 111 -14.41 -7.49 8.49
N ALA A 112 -13.22 -7.51 7.93
CA ALA A 112 -12.77 -8.57 7.02
C ALA A 112 -12.63 -9.93 7.73
N SER A 113 -12.92 -11.02 7.02
CA SER A 113 -12.68 -12.39 7.48
C SER A 113 -11.18 -12.73 7.43
N HIS A 114 -10.51 -12.30 6.34
CA HIS A 114 -9.07 -12.45 6.20
C HIS A 114 -8.33 -11.37 7.01
N LYS A 115 -7.27 -11.79 7.72
CA LYS A 115 -6.45 -10.88 8.54
C LYS A 115 -5.04 -10.76 7.96
N PRO A 116 -4.67 -9.60 7.41
CA PRO A 116 -3.29 -9.34 6.99
C PRO A 116 -2.30 -9.50 8.16
N LYS A 117 -1.12 -10.01 7.87
CA LYS A 117 -0.10 -10.26 8.92
C LYS A 117 0.52 -8.96 9.43
N LYS A 118 0.63 -7.95 8.58
CA LYS A 118 1.24 -6.66 8.90
C LYS A 118 0.52 -5.51 8.20
N VAL A 119 0.59 -4.34 8.81
CA VAL A 119 0.17 -3.07 8.22
C VAL A 119 1.38 -2.15 8.22
N ILE A 120 1.84 -1.74 7.04
CA ILE A 120 2.93 -0.77 6.90
C ILE A 120 2.34 0.63 6.85
N ILE A 121 2.80 1.51 7.72
CA ILE A 121 2.22 2.84 7.91
C ILE A 121 3.26 3.91 7.64
N LEU A 122 3.04 4.71 6.60
CA LEU A 122 3.74 5.98 6.43
C LEU A 122 3.17 7.01 7.39
N ASN A 123 3.95 7.39 8.38
CA ASN A 123 3.53 8.42 9.32
C ASN A 123 3.70 9.81 8.69
N ARG A 124 2.61 10.36 8.18
CA ARG A 124 2.57 11.74 7.69
C ARG A 124 2.43 12.69 8.89
N LYS A 125 3.23 13.73 8.92
CA LYS A 125 3.18 14.77 9.99
C LYS A 125 1.97 15.69 9.81
N LEU A 126 0.80 15.10 9.59
CA LEU A 126 -0.47 15.77 9.39
C LEU A 126 -1.48 15.23 10.41
N GLY A 127 -2.02 16.10 11.24
CA GLY A 127 -2.99 15.71 12.26
C GLY A 127 -2.38 15.06 13.52
N ALA A 128 -3.22 14.37 14.29
CA ALA A 128 -2.82 13.72 15.52
C ALA A 128 -1.92 12.49 15.27
N ARG A 129 -0.99 12.24 16.19
CA ARG A 129 -0.20 11.01 16.18
C ARG A 129 -1.12 9.81 16.37
N ILE A 130 -1.01 8.83 15.48
CA ILE A 130 -1.79 7.59 15.56
C ILE A 130 -0.98 6.54 16.29
N PRO A 131 -1.53 5.90 17.34
CA PRO A 131 -0.84 4.82 18.04
C PRO A 131 -0.70 3.59 17.15
N PHE A 132 0.46 2.94 17.19
CA PHE A 132 0.71 1.70 16.47
C PHE A 132 0.19 0.50 17.26
N LYS A 133 -0.43 -0.43 16.57
CA LYS A 133 -0.81 -1.75 17.08
C LYS A 133 0.37 -2.74 16.90
N LYS A 134 0.30 -3.90 17.53
CA LYS A 134 1.37 -4.93 17.50
C LYS A 134 1.74 -5.41 16.08
N TYR A 135 0.81 -5.35 15.14
CA TYR A 135 1.04 -5.77 13.75
C TYR A 135 1.47 -4.64 12.82
N ASP A 136 1.52 -3.41 13.33
CA ASP A 136 1.91 -2.24 12.56
C ASP A 136 3.44 -2.14 12.43
N VAL A 137 3.87 -1.68 11.28
CA VAL A 137 5.26 -1.47 10.91
C VAL A 137 5.43 -0.03 10.44
N ASP A 138 6.40 0.67 10.98
CA ASP A 138 6.73 2.01 10.54
C ASP A 138 7.40 1.96 9.16
N TYR A 139 6.87 2.74 8.22
CA TYR A 139 7.37 2.83 6.86
C TYR A 139 8.81 3.31 6.80
N ASP A 140 9.11 4.41 7.49
CA ASP A 140 10.43 5.04 7.42
C ASP A 140 11.49 4.11 8.02
N ALA A 141 11.20 3.51 9.17
CA ALA A 141 12.10 2.55 9.81
C ALA A 141 12.34 1.32 8.91
N LEU A 142 11.30 0.82 8.24
CA LEU A 142 11.41 -0.32 7.33
C LEU A 142 12.28 0.00 6.11
N VAL A 143 12.02 1.12 5.44
CA VAL A 143 12.71 1.47 4.18
C VAL A 143 14.15 1.92 4.43
N TYR A 144 14.39 2.75 5.45
CA TYR A 144 15.75 3.20 5.79
C TYR A 144 16.64 2.08 6.33
N GLY A 145 16.04 1.08 6.98
CA GLY A 145 16.76 -0.10 7.46
C GLY A 145 16.96 -1.21 6.42
N SER A 146 16.50 -1.02 5.19
CA SER A 146 16.52 -2.05 4.15
C SER A 146 17.57 -1.79 3.08
N GLU A 147 18.18 -2.87 2.59
CA GLU A 147 19.07 -2.82 1.43
C GLU A 147 18.29 -2.87 0.12
N GLU A 148 18.91 -2.36 -0.93
CA GLU A 148 18.37 -2.48 -2.28
C GLU A 148 18.42 -3.94 -2.75
N VAL A 149 17.32 -4.45 -3.28
CA VAL A 149 17.26 -5.81 -3.83
C VAL A 149 17.09 -5.80 -5.34
N PRO A 150 17.63 -6.79 -6.07
CA PRO A 150 17.44 -6.91 -7.52
C PRO A 150 15.99 -7.21 -7.89
N CYS A 151 15.67 -7.06 -9.18
CA CYS A 151 14.39 -7.54 -9.71
C CYS A 151 14.37 -9.07 -9.74
N VAL A 152 13.24 -9.64 -9.34
CA VAL A 152 12.98 -11.08 -9.46
C VAL A 152 12.45 -11.36 -10.86
N PRO A 153 13.05 -12.26 -11.64
CA PRO A 153 12.50 -12.71 -12.91
C PRO A 153 11.19 -13.48 -12.66
N VAL A 154 10.17 -13.17 -13.46
CA VAL A 154 8.89 -13.88 -13.44
C VAL A 154 8.46 -14.20 -14.87
N GLU A 155 7.60 -15.19 -15.02
CA GLU A 155 7.00 -15.51 -16.32
C GLU A 155 6.17 -14.34 -16.85
N ALA A 156 6.07 -14.20 -18.18
CA ALA A 156 5.30 -13.13 -18.80
C ALA A 156 3.80 -13.14 -18.44
N THR A 157 3.30 -14.29 -18.01
CA THR A 157 1.91 -14.50 -17.57
C THR A 157 1.73 -14.28 -16.07
N HIS A 158 2.80 -13.94 -15.33
CA HIS A 158 2.70 -13.69 -13.89
C HIS A 158 1.82 -12.47 -13.61
N PRO A 159 0.81 -12.58 -12.72
CA PRO A 159 -0.05 -11.46 -12.39
C PRO A 159 0.76 -10.29 -11.78
N LEU A 160 0.52 -9.08 -12.27
CA LEU A 160 1.19 -7.87 -11.79
C LEU A 160 0.38 -7.17 -10.70
N TYR A 161 -0.93 -7.03 -10.94
CA TYR A 161 -1.84 -6.36 -10.01
C TYR A 161 -3.26 -6.92 -10.13
N ILE A 162 -4.09 -6.60 -9.14
CA ILE A 162 -5.52 -6.86 -9.12
C ILE A 162 -6.24 -5.52 -9.22
N LEU A 163 -7.00 -5.33 -10.29
CA LEU A 163 -7.84 -4.15 -10.50
C LEU A 163 -9.30 -4.52 -10.24
N TYR A 164 -9.94 -3.79 -9.34
CA TYR A 164 -11.35 -3.99 -9.05
C TYR A 164 -12.24 -3.08 -9.89
N THR A 165 -13.19 -3.69 -10.56
CA THR A 165 -14.23 -2.99 -11.30
C THR A 165 -15.56 -3.08 -10.56
N SER A 166 -16.49 -2.13 -10.83
CA SER A 166 -17.88 -2.21 -10.38
C SER A 166 -18.57 -3.39 -11.06
N GLY A 167 -18.69 -4.51 -10.37
CA GLY A 167 -19.39 -5.68 -10.92
C GLY A 167 -20.86 -5.41 -11.19
N THR A 168 -21.41 -6.01 -12.22
CA THR A 168 -22.86 -5.96 -12.57
C THR A 168 -23.77 -6.49 -11.44
N THR A 169 -23.21 -7.23 -10.49
CA THR A 169 -23.92 -7.83 -9.33
C THR A 169 -23.78 -7.03 -8.05
N GLY A 170 -23.25 -5.80 -8.12
CA GLY A 170 -23.03 -4.95 -6.94
C GLY A 170 -21.80 -5.29 -6.10
N LYS A 171 -21.12 -6.43 -6.35
CA LYS A 171 -19.86 -6.77 -5.69
C LYS A 171 -18.69 -6.43 -6.61
N PRO A 172 -17.60 -5.80 -6.09
CA PRO A 172 -16.38 -5.56 -6.86
C PRO A 172 -15.83 -6.88 -7.40
N LYS A 173 -15.39 -6.87 -8.66
CA LYS A 173 -14.72 -8.03 -9.29
C LYS A 173 -13.26 -7.67 -9.52
N GLY A 174 -12.34 -8.49 -8.99
CA GLY A 174 -10.91 -8.42 -9.28
C GLY A 174 -10.61 -9.02 -10.65
N ILE A 175 -9.78 -8.30 -11.41
CA ILE A 175 -9.26 -8.71 -12.72
C ILE A 175 -7.75 -8.74 -12.63
#